data_85fc9e35ff8bf0d5fc3908d1fed90096
#
_entry.id   85fc9e35ff8bf0d5fc3908d1fed90096
#
_cell.length_a   1.000
_cell.length_b   1.000
_cell.length_c   1.000
_cell.angle_alpha   90.00
_cell.angle_beta   90.00
_cell.angle_gamma   90.00
#
_symmetry.space_group_name_H-M   'P 1'
#
loop_
_entity.id
_entity.type
_entity.pdbx_description
1 polymer ?
#
loop_
_entity_poly.entity_id
_entity_poly.type
_entity_poly.pdbx_seq_one_letter_code
_entity_poly.pdbx_strand_id
1 'polypeptide(L)'
;QTYDPENYAIEAAARQDFRAFFEMEFSRRRRGLYPPFTMLTRLLVEAADEKRAQQTAEALAAEMEAFFEKNPLLRRQTVQMRAMEAPVKRLRGKARWQVFLKLYSRGPTPQVLEKLESLAQRPVEGAQVYLEIDPATML
;
A
#
# COMPACT_ATOMS: atom_id res chain seq x y z
N GLN A 1 -9.05 16.40 22.98
CA GLN A 1 -9.19 16.18 21.79
C GLN A 1 -9.08 17.37 20.97
N THR A 2 -8.44 17.36 20.05
CA THR A 2 -8.08 18.42 19.29
C THR A 2 -8.96 18.58 18.17
N TYR A 3 -9.03 19.71 17.59
CA TYR A 3 -9.62 19.70 16.43
C TYR A 3 -8.80 20.35 15.45
N ASP A 4 -8.11 19.78 15.08
CA ASP A 4 -7.55 19.76 13.86
C ASP A 4 -8.38 18.80 13.14
N PRO A 5 -8.01 18.27 12.00
CA PRO A 5 -8.83 17.37 11.25
C PRO A 5 -9.18 16.12 12.01
N GLU A 6 -8.26 15.63 12.82
CA GLU A 6 -8.58 14.43 13.55
C GLU A 6 -9.58 14.70 14.63
N ASN A 7 -9.43 15.86 15.26
CA ASN A 7 -10.29 16.18 16.35
C ASN A 7 -11.73 16.39 15.91
N TYR A 8 -11.91 17.04 14.79
CA TYR A 8 -13.25 17.21 14.28
C TYR A 8 -13.88 15.87 13.95
N ALA A 9 -13.11 14.95 13.42
CA ALA A 9 -13.62 13.63 13.11
C ALA A 9 -14.07 12.91 14.37
N ILE A 10 -13.29 13.00 15.42
CA ILE A 10 -13.61 12.34 16.67
C ILE A 10 -14.83 12.96 17.30
N GLU A 11 -14.94 14.28 17.27
CA GLU A 11 -16.08 14.96 17.86
C GLU A 11 -17.36 14.61 17.15
N ALA A 12 -17.33 14.58 15.83
CA ALA A 12 -18.52 14.25 15.07
C ALA A 12 -18.99 12.85 15.41
N ALA A 13 -18.07 11.91 15.52
CA ALA A 13 -18.42 10.55 15.85
C ALA A 13 -18.95 10.47 17.28
N ALA A 14 -18.33 11.17 18.20
CA ALA A 14 -18.73 11.11 19.59
C ALA A 14 -20.12 11.67 19.81
N ARG A 15 -20.52 12.62 19.01
CA ARG A 15 -21.87 13.20 19.11
C ARG A 15 -22.89 12.45 18.27
N GLN A 16 -22.51 11.31 17.75
CA GLN A 16 -23.37 10.51 16.90
C GLN A 16 -23.73 11.23 15.61
N ASP A 17 -22.95 12.22 15.26
CA ASP A 17 -23.09 12.90 14.00
C ASP A 17 -22.26 12.17 12.97
N PHE A 18 -22.33 10.84 13.04
CA PHE A 18 -21.46 9.99 12.29
C PHE A 18 -21.69 10.12 10.79
N ARG A 19 -22.94 10.31 10.42
CA ARG A 19 -23.25 10.42 9.00
C ARG A 19 -22.60 11.66 8.38
N ALA A 20 -22.72 12.80 9.05
CA ALA A 20 -22.15 14.03 8.54
C ALA A 20 -20.62 13.92 8.44
N PHE A 21 -20.01 13.37 9.48
CA PHE A 21 -18.58 13.13 9.46
C PHE A 21 -18.20 12.20 8.32
N PHE A 22 -18.95 11.11 8.16
CA PHE A 22 -18.63 10.12 7.14
C PHE A 22 -18.71 10.73 5.74
N GLU A 23 -19.74 11.51 5.47
CA GLU A 23 -19.90 12.14 4.17
C GLU A 23 -18.76 13.13 3.89
N MET A 24 -18.37 13.88 4.89
CA MET A 24 -17.29 14.84 4.74
C MET A 24 -15.97 14.14 4.48
N GLU A 25 -15.66 13.10 5.26
CA GLU A 25 -14.44 12.35 5.07
C GLU A 25 -14.42 11.60 3.74
N PHE A 26 -15.57 11.10 3.34
CA PHE A 26 -15.67 10.42 2.07
C PHE A 26 -15.32 11.36 0.92
N SER A 27 -15.86 12.57 0.98
CA SER A 27 -15.59 13.58 -0.04
C SER A 27 -14.13 13.98 -0.06
N ARG A 28 -13.51 14.14 1.11
CA ARG A 28 -12.11 14.50 1.19
C ARG A 28 -11.22 13.40 0.66
N ARG A 29 -11.51 12.15 1.01
CA ARG A 29 -10.72 11.04 0.54
C ARG A 29 -10.83 10.87 -0.96
N ARG A 30 -12.00 11.14 -1.50
CA ARG A 30 -12.22 11.08 -2.93
C ARG A 30 -11.31 12.07 -3.66
N ARG A 31 -11.24 13.29 -3.16
CA ARG A 31 -10.38 14.31 -3.78
C ARG A 31 -8.91 13.98 -3.63
N GLY A 32 -8.55 13.36 -2.51
CA GLY A 32 -7.17 13.00 -2.26
C GLY A 32 -6.80 11.62 -2.78
N LEU A 33 -7.75 10.91 -3.37
CA LEU A 33 -7.52 9.55 -3.87
C LEU A 33 -7.09 8.60 -2.76
N TYR A 34 -7.68 8.76 -1.57
CA TYR A 34 -7.44 7.89 -0.43
C TYR A 34 -8.63 6.95 -0.25
N PRO A 35 -8.45 5.83 0.49
CA PRO A 35 -9.58 4.95 0.75
C PRO A 35 -10.79 5.73 1.26
N PRO A 36 -12.01 5.31 0.91
CA PRO A 36 -12.36 4.07 0.21
C PRO A 36 -12.29 4.13 -1.31
N PHE A 37 -11.90 5.26 -1.89
CA PHE A 37 -11.83 5.38 -3.34
C PHE A 37 -10.54 4.82 -3.91
N THR A 38 -9.52 4.70 -3.09
CA THR A 38 -8.30 4.03 -3.48
C THR A 38 -7.94 3.00 -2.41
N MET A 39 -7.20 1.99 -2.80
CA MET A 39 -6.78 0.93 -1.89
C MET A 39 -5.27 0.86 -1.89
N LEU A 40 -4.70 0.75 -0.70
CA LEU A 40 -3.26 0.65 -0.54
C LEU A 40 -2.87 -0.82 -0.46
N THR A 41 -1.83 -1.18 -1.17
CA THR A 41 -1.34 -2.55 -1.20
C THR A 41 0.18 -2.47 -1.21
N ARG A 42 0.84 -3.43 -0.61
CA ARG A 42 2.29 -3.44 -0.68
C ARG A 42 2.85 -4.86 -0.68
N LEU A 43 4.02 -5.00 -1.31
CA LEU A 43 4.88 -6.14 -1.09
C LEU A 43 5.94 -5.69 -0.11
N LEU A 44 5.92 -6.23 1.08
CA LEU A 44 6.90 -5.90 2.11
C LEU A 44 8.06 -6.85 2.01
N VAL A 45 9.27 -6.31 1.96
CA VAL A 45 10.49 -7.10 1.84
C VAL A 45 11.28 -6.93 3.12
N GLU A 46 11.65 -8.05 3.75
CA GLU A 46 12.50 -8.05 4.94
C GLU A 46 13.75 -8.84 4.67
N ALA A 47 14.89 -8.30 5.05
CA ALA A 47 16.17 -8.99 4.91
C ALA A 47 17.13 -8.48 5.98
N ALA A 48 18.04 -9.35 6.40
CA ALA A 48 19.03 -8.95 7.38
C ALA A 48 19.95 -7.87 6.81
N ASP A 49 20.24 -7.95 5.51
CA ASP A 49 21.08 -7.00 4.82
C ASP A 49 20.21 -5.96 4.11
N GLU A 50 20.43 -4.70 4.43
CA GLU A 50 19.65 -3.61 3.88
C GLU A 50 19.76 -3.56 2.35
N LYS A 51 20.94 -3.78 1.83
CA LYS A 51 21.13 -3.73 0.40
C LYS A 51 20.34 -4.83 -0.30
N ARG A 52 20.29 -6.01 0.32
CA ARG A 52 19.48 -7.10 -0.23
C ARG A 52 18.00 -6.74 -0.22
N ALA A 53 17.52 -6.13 0.85
CA ALA A 53 16.13 -5.72 0.92
C ALA A 53 15.81 -4.71 -0.17
N GLN A 54 16.68 -3.71 -0.36
CA GLN A 54 16.48 -2.70 -1.38
C GLN A 54 16.48 -3.32 -2.78
N GLN A 55 17.47 -4.15 -3.07
CA GLN A 55 17.59 -4.76 -4.39
C GLN A 55 16.39 -5.64 -4.69
N THR A 56 15.92 -6.38 -3.69
CA THR A 56 14.77 -7.24 -3.87
C THR A 56 13.52 -6.42 -4.17
N ALA A 57 13.31 -5.34 -3.41
CA ALA A 57 12.14 -4.49 -3.63
C ALA A 57 12.20 -3.86 -5.01
N GLU A 58 13.37 -3.39 -5.42
CA GLU A 58 13.51 -2.76 -6.74
C GLU A 58 13.29 -3.77 -7.86
N ALA A 59 13.75 -5.00 -7.67
CA ALA A 59 13.52 -6.05 -8.67
C ALA A 59 12.03 -6.38 -8.78
N LEU A 60 11.33 -6.44 -7.65
CA LEU A 60 9.89 -6.69 -7.67
C LEU A 60 9.13 -5.55 -8.35
N ALA A 61 9.54 -4.32 -8.07
CA ALA A 61 8.91 -3.17 -8.72
C ALA A 61 9.13 -3.21 -10.23
N ALA A 62 10.32 -3.62 -10.68
CA ALA A 62 10.59 -3.74 -12.10
C ALA A 62 9.70 -4.80 -12.75
N GLU A 63 9.46 -5.91 -12.05
CA GLU A 63 8.57 -6.94 -12.58
C GLU A 63 7.13 -6.45 -12.67
N MET A 64 6.69 -5.66 -11.69
CA MET A 64 5.35 -5.09 -11.77
C MET A 64 5.25 -4.07 -12.90
N GLU A 65 6.30 -3.29 -13.13
CA GLU A 65 6.30 -2.37 -14.25
C GLU A 65 6.17 -3.11 -15.57
N ALA A 66 6.93 -4.20 -15.73
CA ALA A 66 6.85 -5.00 -16.95
C ALA A 66 5.46 -5.60 -17.12
N PHE A 67 4.85 -6.05 -16.01
CA PHE A 67 3.51 -6.59 -16.05
C PHE A 67 2.51 -5.53 -16.52
N PHE A 68 2.61 -4.31 -15.99
CA PHE A 68 1.71 -3.24 -16.37
C PHE A 68 1.94 -2.79 -17.81
N GLU A 69 3.16 -2.86 -18.30
CA GLU A 69 3.42 -2.51 -19.69
C GLU A 69 2.69 -3.45 -20.64
N LYS A 70 2.54 -4.70 -20.26
CA LYS A 70 1.82 -5.67 -21.06
C LYS A 70 0.32 -5.61 -20.83
N ASN A 71 -0.13 -4.87 -19.83
CA ASN A 71 -1.53 -4.79 -19.47
C ASN A 71 -1.93 -3.34 -19.23
N PRO A 72 -2.01 -2.53 -20.29
CA PRO A 72 -2.22 -1.08 -20.11
C PRO A 72 -3.51 -0.72 -19.38
N LEU A 73 -4.55 -1.55 -19.52
CA LEU A 73 -5.80 -1.26 -18.82
C LEU A 73 -5.64 -1.41 -17.32
N LEU A 74 -4.85 -2.37 -16.89
CA LEU A 74 -4.58 -2.55 -15.46
C LEU A 74 -3.70 -1.41 -14.94
N ARG A 75 -2.77 -0.94 -15.77
CA ARG A 75 -1.92 0.18 -15.39
C ARG A 75 -2.74 1.42 -15.06
N ARG A 76 -3.82 1.63 -15.81
CA ARG A 76 -4.67 2.80 -15.58
C ARG A 76 -5.36 2.77 -14.22
N GLN A 77 -5.48 1.61 -13.60
CA GLN A 77 -6.09 1.48 -12.28
C GLN A 77 -5.09 1.77 -11.16
N THR A 78 -3.82 1.92 -11.50
CA THR A 78 -2.77 2.15 -10.52
C THR A 78 -2.47 3.65 -10.47
N VAL A 79 -2.74 4.25 -9.31
CA VAL A 79 -2.45 5.66 -9.10
C VAL A 79 -0.96 5.87 -8.96
N GLN A 80 -0.31 5.00 -8.20
CA GLN A 80 1.09 5.15 -7.86
C GLN A 80 1.69 3.79 -7.54
N MET A 81 2.92 3.57 -7.96
CA MET A 81 3.67 2.39 -7.58
C MET A 81 5.11 2.80 -7.38
N ARG A 82 5.71 2.34 -6.28
CA ARG A 82 7.05 2.79 -5.94
C ARG A 82 7.73 1.82 -5.00
N ALA A 83 9.02 1.57 -5.25
CA ALA A 83 9.85 0.86 -4.28
C ALA A 83 10.47 1.90 -3.36
N MET A 84 10.41 1.65 -2.05
CA MET A 84 10.89 2.62 -1.06
C MET A 84 11.12 1.90 0.25
N GLU A 85 11.85 2.54 1.15
CA GLU A 85 11.96 2.00 2.50
C GLU A 85 10.59 2.00 3.16
N ALA A 86 10.33 0.97 3.97
CA ALA A 86 9.11 0.95 4.75
C ALA A 86 9.18 2.03 5.84
N PRO A 87 8.03 2.53 6.30
CA PRO A 87 8.05 3.54 7.38
C PRO A 87 8.82 3.09 8.62
N VAL A 88 8.68 1.83 9.02
CA VAL A 88 9.55 1.26 10.04
C VAL A 88 10.67 0.57 9.29
N LYS A 89 11.84 1.21 9.26
CA LYS A 89 12.95 0.81 8.40
C LYS A 89 13.64 -0.46 8.86
N ARG A 90 13.62 -0.75 10.15
CA ARG A 90 14.18 -1.96 10.69
C ARG A 90 13.30 -2.49 11.80
N LEU A 91 13.17 -3.80 11.83
CA LEU A 91 12.38 -4.44 12.86
C LEU A 91 12.99 -5.81 13.12
N ARG A 92 13.28 -6.08 14.39
CA ARG A 92 13.85 -7.37 14.81
C ARG A 92 15.10 -7.73 14.03
N GLY A 93 15.95 -6.73 13.79
CA GLY A 93 17.22 -6.95 13.12
C GLY A 93 17.13 -7.05 11.61
N LYS A 94 15.97 -6.83 11.03
CA LYS A 94 15.79 -6.92 9.58
C LYS A 94 15.50 -5.57 8.99
N ALA A 95 16.13 -5.27 7.87
CA ALA A 95 15.84 -4.07 7.10
C ALA A 95 14.55 -4.31 6.33
N ARG A 96 13.76 -3.26 6.17
CA ARG A 96 12.42 -3.37 5.59
C ARG A 96 12.28 -2.39 4.44
N TRP A 97 11.95 -2.93 3.28
CA TRP A 97 11.65 -2.16 2.08
C TRP A 97 10.30 -2.60 1.57
N GLN A 98 9.69 -1.80 0.72
CA GLN A 98 8.37 -2.15 0.21
C GLN A 98 8.21 -1.72 -1.23
N VAL A 99 7.36 -2.45 -1.96
CA VAL A 99 6.81 -1.99 -3.21
C VAL A 99 5.39 -1.56 -2.88
N PHE A 100 5.16 -0.27 -2.93
CA PHE A 100 3.90 0.32 -2.51
C PHE A 100 3.05 0.59 -3.74
N LEU A 101 1.79 0.17 -3.69
CA LEU A 101 0.84 0.41 -4.77
C LEU A 101 -0.39 1.11 -4.22
N LYS A 102 -0.81 2.14 -4.93
CA LYS A 102 -2.05 2.84 -4.63
C LYS A 102 -2.95 2.64 -5.83
N LEU A 103 -4.07 1.97 -5.60
CA LEU A 103 -4.96 1.57 -6.68
C LEU A 103 -6.27 2.35 -6.60
N TYR A 104 -6.90 2.55 -7.74
CA TYR A 104 -8.14 3.30 -7.80
C TYR A 104 -9.34 2.53 -7.28
N SER A 105 -9.24 1.24 -7.15
CA SER A 105 -10.39 0.43 -6.77
C SER A 105 -10.31 0.03 -5.31
N ARG A 106 -11.30 -0.71 -4.85
CA ARG A 106 -11.33 -1.20 -3.48
C ARG A 106 -10.32 -2.29 -3.20
N GLY A 107 -9.57 -2.64 -4.19
CA GLY A 107 -8.53 -3.64 -4.06
C GLY A 107 -7.97 -3.97 -5.41
N PRO A 108 -6.92 -4.77 -5.44
CA PRO A 108 -6.36 -5.17 -6.73
C PRO A 108 -7.36 -6.01 -7.50
N THR A 109 -7.37 -5.83 -8.83
CA THR A 109 -8.16 -6.71 -9.68
C THR A 109 -7.60 -8.13 -9.57
N PRO A 110 -8.38 -9.14 -9.95
CA PRO A 110 -7.87 -10.51 -9.86
C PRO A 110 -6.53 -10.73 -10.55
N GLN A 111 -6.32 -10.10 -11.69
CA GLN A 111 -5.06 -10.26 -12.41
C GLN A 111 -3.89 -9.63 -11.66
N VAL A 112 -4.11 -8.45 -11.11
CA VAL A 112 -3.07 -7.77 -10.34
C VAL A 112 -2.78 -8.55 -9.07
N LEU A 113 -3.82 -9.01 -8.39
CA LEU A 113 -3.67 -9.78 -7.17
C LEU A 113 -2.89 -11.07 -7.43
N GLU A 114 -3.22 -11.77 -8.51
CA GLU A 114 -2.52 -13.00 -8.85
C GLU A 114 -1.03 -12.74 -9.09
N LYS A 115 -0.71 -11.64 -9.78
CA LYS A 115 0.68 -11.31 -10.02
C LYS A 115 1.40 -10.99 -8.71
N LEU A 116 0.76 -10.22 -7.83
CA LEU A 116 1.36 -9.88 -6.55
C LEU A 116 1.57 -11.12 -5.69
N GLU A 117 0.59 -12.03 -5.66
CA GLU A 117 0.74 -13.25 -4.90
C GLU A 117 1.87 -14.13 -5.45
N SER A 118 1.98 -14.18 -6.76
CA SER A 118 3.05 -14.93 -7.39
C SER A 118 4.42 -14.38 -6.99
N LEU A 119 4.55 -13.06 -6.95
CA LEU A 119 5.80 -12.45 -6.55
C LEU A 119 6.09 -12.66 -5.06
N ALA A 120 5.06 -12.62 -4.22
CA ALA A 120 5.24 -12.80 -2.79
C ALA A 120 5.65 -14.25 -2.46
N GLN A 121 5.18 -15.21 -3.24
CA GLN A 121 5.47 -16.61 -2.99
C GLN A 121 6.78 -17.07 -3.60
N ARG A 122 7.38 -16.27 -4.46
CA ARG A 122 8.62 -16.64 -5.13
C ARG A 122 9.76 -16.66 -4.11
N PRO A 123 10.52 -17.73 -4.02
CA PRO A 123 11.65 -17.78 -3.09
C PRO A 123 12.71 -16.76 -3.49
N VAL A 124 13.20 -16.03 -2.50
CA VAL A 124 14.29 -15.07 -2.69
C VAL A 124 15.35 -15.37 -1.65
N GLU A 125 16.56 -15.59 -2.09
CA GLU A 125 17.65 -15.88 -1.16
C GLU A 125 17.94 -14.65 -0.31
N GLY A 126 17.95 -14.84 1.00
CA GLY A 126 18.33 -13.78 1.93
C GLY A 126 17.22 -12.76 2.19
N ALA A 127 16.02 -12.96 1.67
CA ALA A 127 14.94 -12.02 1.90
C ALA A 127 13.61 -12.76 1.99
N GLN A 128 12.65 -12.13 2.64
CA GLN A 128 11.29 -12.62 2.71
C GLN A 128 10.36 -11.55 2.19
N VAL A 129 9.31 -11.97 1.47
CA VAL A 129 8.38 -11.05 0.83
C VAL A 129 6.98 -11.39 1.31
N TYR A 130 6.26 -10.36 1.73
CA TYR A 130 4.88 -10.51 2.22
C TYR A 130 3.96 -9.59 1.44
N LEU A 131 2.80 -10.10 1.08
CA LEU A 131 1.77 -9.27 0.44
C LEU A 131 0.81 -8.79 1.52
N GLU A 132 0.60 -7.49 1.57
CA GLU A 132 -0.34 -6.87 2.50
C GLU A 132 -1.30 -5.99 1.72
N ILE A 133 -2.59 -6.23 1.88
CA ILE A 133 -3.63 -5.49 1.19
C ILE A 133 -4.36 -4.64 2.22
N ASP A 134 -4.42 -3.32 1.93
CA ASP A 134 -5.07 -2.37 2.82
C ASP A 134 -4.62 -2.55 4.26
N PRO A 135 -3.31 -2.50 4.50
CA PRO A 135 -2.84 -2.68 5.87
C PRO A 135 -3.40 -1.58 6.76
N ALA A 136 -3.88 -1.97 7.93
CA ALA A 136 -4.46 -1.03 8.87
C ALA A 136 -3.46 0.06 9.23
N THR A 137 -2.19 -0.31 9.32
CA THR A 137 -1.13 0.66 9.47
C THR A 137 0.01 0.25 8.56
N MET A 138 0.49 1.18 7.78
CA MET A 138 1.60 0.93 6.86
C MET A 138 2.93 1.16 7.55
N LEU A 139 3.23 0.36 8.53
CA LEU A 139 4.50 0.48 9.25
C LEU A 139 5.69 -0.06 8.47
#